data_9a472a692330fbb798f7c3d08a40542b
#
_entry.id   9a472a692330fbb798f7c3d08a40542b
#
_cell.length_a   1.000
_cell.length_b   1.000
_cell.length_c   1.000
_cell.angle_alpha   90.00
_cell.angle_beta   90.00
_cell.angle_gamma   90.00
#
_symmetry.space_group_name_H-M   'P 1'
#
loop_
_entity.id
_entity.type
_entity.pdbx_description
1 polymer ?
#
loop_
_entity_poly.entity_id
_entity_poly.type
_entity_poly.pdbx_seq_one_letter_code
_entity_poly.pdbx_strand_id
1 'polypeptide(L)'
;MQQKFEKIRDLLVREKWDELTADERQMLEEWRQEEESHEQLYRRLAEPGALRRHFDELAAVDTERALAYNRKLLQRYALRRVVRWSLPYAAVVAIVAGVWLLFPRTESQPRVTETIEKIEPGIRRAELVLADGSAVELLPDMQKTLESEQEKVVIAGNTVDYTGSDENSMPVSQHLIRTPCGGEYSLTLADGTKVWLNAMSELKYPTRFNGNTRCVELKGEAFFEVKPDAQRPFYVKIDNYEVKVLGTSFNVKAYDDDDSWATTLCIGKVEMTDVHTRESIELLPGRQAVCDRQTGNVEVKEVDTELFTAWIRGEFRFDNTSVEEIFTILQRWYH
;
A
#
# COMPACT_ATOMS: atom_id res chain seq x y z
N MET A 1 -20.96 -12.32 20.81
CA MET A 1 -19.90 -12.64 21.78
C MET A 1 -18.62 -11.87 21.45
N GLN A 2 -18.17 -11.87 20.21
CA GLN A 2 -16.92 -11.22 19.76
C GLN A 2 -16.90 -9.69 20.02
N GLN A 3 -17.97 -8.96 19.71
CA GLN A 3 -18.08 -7.51 19.97
C GLN A 3 -18.01 -7.13 21.47
N LYS A 4 -18.52 -7.99 22.38
CA LYS A 4 -18.42 -7.74 23.84
C LYS A 4 -16.95 -7.85 24.29
N PHE A 5 -16.20 -8.82 23.75
CA PHE A 5 -14.79 -9.01 24.06
C PHE A 5 -13.90 -7.86 23.54
N GLU A 6 -14.15 -7.36 22.35
CA GLU A 6 -13.40 -6.22 21.79
C GLU A 6 -13.61 -4.95 22.61
N LYS A 7 -14.86 -4.70 23.02
CA LYS A 7 -15.18 -3.54 23.86
C LYS A 7 -14.51 -3.62 25.24
N ILE A 8 -14.52 -4.80 25.88
CA ILE A 8 -13.84 -5.00 27.18
C ILE A 8 -12.34 -4.84 27.05
N ARG A 9 -11.71 -5.35 25.97
CA ARG A 9 -10.28 -5.17 25.70
C ARG A 9 -9.92 -3.69 25.61
N ASP A 10 -10.71 -2.91 24.90
CA ASP A 10 -10.49 -1.46 24.76
C ASP A 10 -10.61 -0.74 26.11
N LEU A 11 -11.60 -1.09 26.92
CA LEU A 11 -11.78 -0.53 28.27
C LEU A 11 -10.59 -0.86 29.19
N LEU A 12 -10.05 -2.08 29.15
CA LEU A 12 -8.89 -2.49 29.93
C LEU A 12 -7.60 -1.72 29.55
N VAL A 13 -7.45 -1.37 28.28
CA VAL A 13 -6.32 -0.55 27.82
C VAL A 13 -6.47 0.89 28.26
N ARG A 14 -7.66 1.48 28.11
CA ARG A 14 -7.94 2.89 28.44
C ARG A 14 -7.97 3.15 29.94
N GLU A 15 -8.34 2.16 30.76
CA GLU A 15 -8.26 2.25 32.23
C GLU A 15 -6.84 2.54 32.71
N LYS A 16 -5.84 1.99 32.05
CA LYS A 16 -4.42 2.18 32.39
C LYS A 16 -3.92 3.62 32.21
N TRP A 17 -4.64 4.41 31.40
CA TRP A 17 -4.36 5.83 31.15
C TRP A 17 -5.33 6.77 31.87
N ASP A 18 -6.20 6.24 32.72
CA ASP A 18 -7.28 6.97 33.43
C ASP A 18 -8.26 7.70 32.49
N GLU A 19 -8.48 7.14 31.30
CA GLU A 19 -9.31 7.71 30.22
C GLU A 19 -10.76 7.18 30.20
N LEU A 20 -11.20 6.44 31.25
CA LEU A 20 -12.54 5.89 31.33
C LEU A 20 -13.55 6.87 31.89
N THR A 21 -14.73 6.97 31.26
CA THR A 21 -15.90 7.65 31.80
C THR A 21 -16.52 6.87 32.97
N ALA A 22 -17.42 7.51 33.75
CA ALA A 22 -18.06 6.86 34.87
C ALA A 22 -18.89 5.62 34.45
N ASP A 23 -19.59 5.70 33.32
CA ASP A 23 -20.39 4.59 32.77
C ASP A 23 -19.51 3.43 32.29
N GLU A 24 -18.38 3.74 31.69
CA GLU A 24 -17.39 2.76 31.20
C GLU A 24 -16.70 2.02 32.36
N ARG A 25 -16.41 2.71 33.46
CA ARG A 25 -15.89 2.11 34.71
C ARG A 25 -16.92 1.15 35.32
N GLN A 26 -18.18 1.53 35.37
CA GLN A 26 -19.23 0.67 35.84
C GLN A 26 -19.38 -0.60 35.01
N MET A 27 -19.34 -0.46 33.67
CA MET A 27 -19.40 -1.60 32.73
C MET A 27 -18.24 -2.57 32.93
N LEU A 28 -17.04 -2.06 33.19
CA LEU A 28 -15.86 -2.88 33.44
C LEU A 28 -15.96 -3.60 34.77
N GLU A 29 -16.51 -2.95 35.79
CA GLU A 29 -16.75 -3.53 37.10
C GLU A 29 -17.81 -4.63 37.07
N GLU A 30 -18.92 -4.43 36.36
CA GLU A 30 -19.95 -5.45 36.13
C GLU A 30 -19.36 -6.68 35.41
N TRP A 31 -18.52 -6.48 34.38
CA TRP A 31 -17.88 -7.58 33.69
C TRP A 31 -16.91 -8.37 34.59
N ARG A 32 -16.18 -7.71 35.48
CA ARG A 32 -15.29 -8.36 36.46
C ARG A 32 -16.06 -9.23 37.43
N GLN A 33 -17.27 -8.82 37.78
CA GLN A 33 -18.14 -9.56 38.74
C GLN A 33 -18.94 -10.67 38.05
N GLU A 34 -19.02 -10.70 36.73
CA GLU A 34 -19.80 -11.72 35.99
C GLU A 34 -19.23 -13.15 36.16
N GLU A 35 -17.90 -13.30 36.20
CA GLU A 35 -17.22 -14.57 36.40
C GLU A 35 -15.88 -14.40 37.12
N GLU A 36 -15.53 -15.38 37.96
CA GLU A 36 -14.24 -15.37 38.68
C GLU A 36 -13.03 -15.39 37.74
N SER A 37 -13.18 -15.98 36.57
CA SER A 37 -12.19 -15.99 35.49
C SER A 37 -11.86 -14.59 34.97
N HIS A 38 -12.85 -13.69 34.91
CA HIS A 38 -12.70 -12.30 34.49
C HIS A 38 -11.87 -11.48 35.49
N GLU A 39 -12.15 -11.66 36.78
CA GLU A 39 -11.41 -11.00 37.86
C GLU A 39 -9.95 -11.49 37.89
N GLN A 40 -9.69 -12.78 37.67
CA GLN A 40 -8.36 -13.32 37.59
C GLN A 40 -7.58 -12.77 36.37
N LEU A 41 -8.25 -12.64 35.23
CA LEU A 41 -7.68 -12.04 34.02
C LEU A 41 -7.35 -10.56 34.25
N TYR A 42 -8.27 -9.81 34.83
CA TYR A 42 -8.08 -8.40 35.16
C TYR A 42 -6.86 -8.20 36.07
N ARG A 43 -6.75 -8.96 37.18
CA ARG A 43 -5.59 -8.89 38.09
C ARG A 43 -4.27 -9.16 37.37
N ARG A 44 -4.21 -10.15 36.49
CA ARG A 44 -2.99 -10.44 35.71
C ARG A 44 -2.60 -9.29 34.79
N LEU A 45 -3.56 -8.63 34.17
CA LEU A 45 -3.30 -7.51 33.26
C LEU A 45 -3.00 -6.19 33.99
N ALA A 46 -3.56 -6.02 35.19
CA ALA A 46 -3.36 -4.84 36.04
C ALA A 46 -1.98 -4.80 36.70
N GLU A 47 -1.28 -5.93 36.85
CA GLU A 47 0.06 -5.97 37.43
C GLU A 47 1.06 -5.11 36.65
N PRO A 48 1.83 -4.22 37.31
CA PRO A 48 2.86 -3.44 36.66
C PRO A 48 3.90 -4.34 35.97
N GLY A 49 4.02 -4.23 34.66
CA GLY A 49 5.00 -5.02 33.88
C GLY A 49 4.52 -6.41 33.42
N ALA A 50 3.26 -6.80 33.68
CA ALA A 50 2.73 -8.08 33.21
C ALA A 50 2.76 -8.21 31.68
N LEU A 51 2.35 -7.17 30.97
CA LEU A 51 2.47 -7.08 29.50
C LEU A 51 3.94 -7.18 29.04
N ARG A 52 4.84 -6.50 29.70
CA ARG A 52 6.27 -6.53 29.33
C ARG A 52 6.88 -7.91 29.55
N ARG A 53 6.56 -8.58 30.68
CA ARG A 53 6.99 -9.96 30.93
C ARG A 53 6.47 -10.93 29.88
N HIS A 54 5.25 -10.78 29.45
CA HIS A 54 4.65 -11.64 28.41
C HIS A 54 5.28 -11.41 27.04
N PHE A 55 5.60 -10.17 26.69
CA PHE A 55 6.39 -9.87 25.49
C PHE A 55 7.82 -10.36 25.59
N ASP A 56 8.45 -10.26 26.73
CA ASP A 56 9.81 -10.78 26.98
C ASP A 56 9.83 -12.32 26.93
N GLU A 57 8.79 -13.00 27.43
CA GLU A 57 8.62 -14.45 27.30
C GLU A 57 8.39 -14.89 25.85
N LEU A 58 7.60 -14.15 25.07
CA LEU A 58 7.39 -14.40 23.64
C LEU A 58 8.66 -14.11 22.82
N ALA A 59 9.40 -13.08 23.18
CA ALA A 59 10.68 -12.74 22.56
C ALA A 59 11.81 -13.72 22.94
N ALA A 60 11.71 -14.38 24.11
CA ALA A 60 12.65 -15.39 24.56
C ALA A 60 12.43 -16.77 23.93
N VAL A 61 11.33 -16.98 23.18
CA VAL A 61 11.11 -18.19 22.41
C VAL A 61 12.09 -18.20 21.24
N ASP A 62 13.15 -19.01 21.38
CA ASP A 62 14.16 -19.23 20.35
C ASP A 62 13.51 -19.98 19.15
N THR A 63 12.85 -19.19 18.29
CA THR A 63 12.16 -19.68 17.09
C THR A 63 13.13 -20.37 16.13
N GLU A 64 14.40 -19.97 16.12
CA GLU A 64 15.46 -20.62 15.34
C GLU A 64 15.74 -22.05 15.84
N ARG A 65 15.83 -22.25 17.16
CA ARG A 65 16.00 -23.60 17.74
C ARG A 65 14.78 -24.49 17.52
N ALA A 66 13.57 -23.95 17.66
CA ALA A 66 12.33 -24.71 17.42
C ALA A 66 12.22 -25.12 15.95
N LEU A 67 12.56 -24.23 15.01
CA LEU A 67 12.60 -24.52 13.57
C LEU A 67 13.71 -25.52 13.23
N ALA A 68 14.90 -25.40 13.82
CA ALA A 68 16.00 -26.32 13.60
C ALA A 68 15.69 -27.74 14.12
N TYR A 69 15.02 -27.83 15.28
CA TYR A 69 14.57 -29.12 15.81
C TYR A 69 13.55 -29.80 14.91
N ASN A 70 12.51 -29.07 14.47
CA ASN A 70 11.50 -29.57 13.56
C ASN A 70 12.08 -29.95 12.19
N ARG A 71 13.03 -29.18 11.66
CA ARG A 71 13.72 -29.46 10.40
C ARG A 71 14.53 -30.75 10.47
N LYS A 72 15.22 -31.04 11.58
CA LYS A 72 15.95 -32.31 11.81
C LYS A 72 15.00 -33.50 11.92
N LEU A 73 13.84 -33.33 12.57
CA LEU A 73 12.82 -34.36 12.68
C LEU A 73 12.22 -34.70 11.29
N LEU A 74 11.83 -33.69 10.52
CA LEU A 74 11.29 -33.87 9.18
C LEU A 74 12.31 -34.51 8.21
N GLN A 75 13.58 -34.13 8.30
CA GLN A 75 14.65 -34.74 7.49
C GLN A 75 14.82 -36.23 7.80
N ARG A 76 14.77 -36.67 9.08
CA ARG A 76 14.86 -38.07 9.44
C ARG A 76 13.67 -38.91 8.96
N TYR A 77 12.45 -38.35 8.98
CA TYR A 77 11.27 -39.03 8.46
C TYR A 77 11.27 -39.09 6.92
N ALA A 78 11.69 -38.04 6.26
CA ALA A 78 11.80 -38.00 4.80
C ALA A 78 12.85 -38.97 4.28
N LEU A 79 14.04 -39.05 4.90
CA LEU A 79 15.08 -40.00 4.48
C LEU A 79 14.62 -41.47 4.59
N ARG A 80 13.98 -41.84 5.69
CA ARG A 80 13.50 -43.22 5.87
C ARG A 80 12.41 -43.65 4.89
N ARG A 81 11.56 -42.70 4.50
CA ARG A 81 10.50 -42.93 3.52
C ARG A 81 11.06 -43.02 2.09
N VAL A 82 11.99 -42.13 1.75
CA VAL A 82 12.64 -42.10 0.43
C VAL A 82 13.46 -43.39 0.20
N VAL A 83 14.30 -43.83 1.17
CA VAL A 83 15.12 -45.03 1.05
C VAL A 83 14.27 -46.29 0.89
N ARG A 84 13.10 -46.35 1.53
CA ARG A 84 12.23 -47.56 1.45
C ARG A 84 11.46 -47.64 0.14
N TRP A 85 11.22 -46.53 -0.54
CA TRP A 85 10.53 -46.44 -1.83
C TRP A 85 11.47 -46.38 -3.04
N SER A 86 12.75 -46.03 -2.85
CA SER A 86 13.73 -45.94 -3.94
C SER A 86 14.43 -47.26 -4.28
N LEU A 87 14.39 -48.27 -3.38
CA LEU A 87 15.01 -49.56 -3.66
C LEU A 87 14.54 -50.25 -4.97
N PRO A 88 13.24 -50.29 -5.35
CA PRO A 88 12.82 -50.92 -6.59
C PRO A 88 13.23 -50.14 -7.86
N TYR A 89 13.55 -48.85 -7.73
CA TYR A 89 13.91 -48.00 -8.87
C TYR A 89 15.43 -47.87 -9.10
N ALA A 90 16.25 -48.43 -8.20
CA ALA A 90 17.71 -48.37 -8.32
C ALA A 90 18.23 -49.04 -9.61
N ALA A 91 17.59 -50.11 -10.06
CA ALA A 91 17.95 -50.79 -11.31
C ALA A 91 17.63 -49.94 -12.54
N VAL A 92 16.49 -49.20 -12.54
CA VAL A 92 16.09 -48.30 -13.62
C VAL A 92 17.03 -47.13 -13.70
N VAL A 93 17.43 -46.55 -12.56
CA VAL A 93 18.40 -45.44 -12.50
C VAL A 93 19.79 -45.90 -12.99
N ALA A 94 20.21 -47.12 -12.67
CA ALA A 94 21.48 -47.69 -13.15
C ALA A 94 21.48 -47.92 -14.67
N ILE A 95 20.34 -48.35 -15.25
CA ILE A 95 20.20 -48.54 -16.71
C ILE A 95 20.19 -47.16 -17.41
N VAL A 96 19.43 -46.18 -16.87
CA VAL A 96 19.40 -44.82 -17.43
C VAL A 96 20.77 -44.17 -17.33
N ALA A 97 21.48 -44.33 -16.23
CA ALA A 97 22.84 -43.80 -16.07
C ALA A 97 23.84 -44.49 -17.02
N GLY A 98 23.70 -45.84 -17.24
CA GLY A 98 24.51 -46.57 -18.20
C GLY A 98 24.27 -46.14 -19.65
N VAL A 99 23.02 -45.93 -20.03
CA VAL A 99 22.65 -45.38 -21.34
C VAL A 99 23.20 -43.97 -21.49
N TRP A 100 23.12 -43.13 -20.43
CA TRP A 100 23.60 -41.73 -20.41
C TRP A 100 25.14 -41.63 -20.56
N LEU A 101 25.90 -42.66 -20.09
CA LEU A 101 27.35 -42.74 -20.25
C LEU A 101 27.78 -43.22 -21.65
N LEU A 102 26.91 -43.89 -22.39
CA LEU A 102 27.19 -44.42 -23.74
C LEU A 102 26.84 -43.44 -24.87
N PHE A 103 26.04 -42.41 -24.57
CA PHE A 103 25.76 -41.35 -25.56
C PHE A 103 26.85 -40.26 -25.54
N PRO A 104 27.45 -39.93 -26.69
CA PRO A 104 28.40 -38.81 -26.76
C PRO A 104 27.69 -37.53 -26.28
N ARG A 105 28.32 -36.84 -25.34
CA ARG A 105 27.85 -35.55 -24.85
C ARG A 105 27.89 -34.55 -26.00
N THR A 106 26.74 -34.24 -26.54
CA THR A 106 26.58 -33.02 -27.34
C THR A 106 26.91 -31.85 -26.40
N GLU A 107 27.77 -30.99 -26.83
CA GLU A 107 28.20 -29.80 -26.06
C GLU A 107 27.01 -29.09 -25.44
N SER A 108 27.08 -28.99 -24.14
CA SER A 108 26.08 -28.27 -23.36
C SER A 108 26.01 -26.82 -23.87
N GLN A 109 24.84 -26.44 -24.34
CA GLN A 109 24.50 -25.02 -24.44
C GLN A 109 24.88 -24.33 -23.13
N PRO A 110 25.37 -23.09 -23.21
CA PRO A 110 25.69 -22.34 -21.99
C PRO A 110 24.46 -22.36 -21.08
N ARG A 111 24.64 -22.88 -19.87
CA ARG A 111 23.66 -22.65 -18.82
C ARG A 111 23.47 -21.15 -18.74
N VAL A 112 22.31 -20.69 -19.15
CA VAL A 112 21.82 -19.40 -18.70
C VAL A 112 21.76 -19.56 -17.19
N THR A 113 22.76 -19.04 -16.51
CA THR A 113 22.67 -18.81 -15.07
C THR A 113 21.60 -17.73 -14.99
N GLU A 114 20.36 -18.14 -14.74
CA GLU A 114 19.38 -17.17 -14.24
C GLU A 114 20.02 -16.63 -12.98
N THR A 115 20.63 -15.47 -13.13
CA THR A 115 20.98 -14.64 -12.01
C THR A 115 19.61 -14.37 -11.37
N ILE A 116 19.36 -14.99 -10.21
CA ILE A 116 18.23 -14.57 -9.39
C ILE A 116 18.54 -13.12 -9.09
N GLU A 117 17.96 -12.22 -9.89
CA GLU A 117 18.03 -10.80 -9.61
C GLU A 117 17.48 -10.64 -8.21
N LYS A 118 18.34 -10.09 -7.36
CA LYS A 118 17.97 -9.83 -5.98
C LYS A 118 16.76 -8.89 -6.03
N ILE A 119 15.60 -9.41 -5.67
CA ILE A 119 14.38 -8.63 -5.58
C ILE A 119 14.65 -7.53 -4.55
N GLU A 120 14.80 -6.31 -5.01
CA GLU A 120 14.99 -5.15 -4.14
C GLU A 120 13.61 -4.56 -3.82
N PRO A 121 13.37 -4.16 -2.57
CA PRO A 121 12.13 -3.49 -2.21
C PRO A 121 12.00 -2.18 -2.98
N GLY A 122 10.78 -1.72 -3.16
CA GLY A 122 10.47 -0.48 -3.86
C GLY A 122 11.33 0.69 -3.39
N ILE A 123 11.87 1.43 -4.33
CA ILE A 123 12.73 2.59 -4.10
C ILE A 123 11.95 3.86 -4.40
N ARG A 124 12.21 4.92 -3.64
CA ARG A 124 11.69 6.25 -3.96
C ARG A 124 12.31 6.75 -5.24
N ARG A 125 11.61 6.59 -6.35
CA ARG A 125 12.04 6.98 -7.69
C ARG A 125 10.84 7.36 -8.53
N ALA A 126 10.97 8.46 -9.26
CA ALA A 126 10.00 8.88 -10.26
C ALA A 126 10.69 9.56 -11.44
N GLU A 127 9.96 9.78 -12.51
CA GLU A 127 10.35 10.57 -13.66
C GLU A 127 9.40 11.78 -13.76
N LEU A 128 9.95 12.98 -13.80
CA LEU A 128 9.20 14.21 -14.07
C LEU A 128 9.36 14.57 -15.55
N VAL A 129 8.27 14.56 -16.28
CA VAL A 129 8.20 15.02 -17.67
C VAL A 129 7.67 16.45 -17.69
N LEU A 130 8.48 17.37 -18.18
CA LEU A 130 8.16 18.79 -18.32
C LEU A 130 7.28 19.05 -19.55
N ALA A 131 6.76 20.25 -19.66
CA ALA A 131 5.89 20.65 -20.77
C ALA A 131 6.57 20.61 -22.15
N ASP A 132 7.89 20.75 -22.22
CA ASP A 132 8.68 20.65 -23.43
C ASP A 132 8.99 19.19 -23.83
N GLY A 133 8.53 18.22 -23.03
CA GLY A 133 8.76 16.79 -23.22
C GLY A 133 10.10 16.31 -22.67
N SER A 134 10.91 17.17 -22.07
CA SER A 134 12.14 16.74 -21.39
C SER A 134 11.78 15.97 -20.11
N ALA A 135 12.55 14.91 -19.82
CA ALA A 135 12.34 14.07 -18.67
C ALA A 135 13.50 14.16 -17.68
N VAL A 136 13.16 14.20 -16.40
CA VAL A 136 14.14 14.28 -15.31
C VAL A 136 13.83 13.18 -14.30
N GLU A 137 14.82 12.33 -14.06
CA GLU A 137 14.72 11.32 -13.00
C GLU A 137 14.78 12.00 -11.63
N LEU A 138 13.81 11.68 -10.79
CA LEU A 138 13.68 12.16 -9.42
C LEU A 138 14.14 11.06 -8.46
N LEU A 139 15.21 11.35 -7.71
CA LEU A 139 15.78 10.46 -6.73
C LEU A 139 15.60 11.02 -5.32
N PRO A 140 15.61 10.20 -4.26
CA PRO A 140 15.62 10.65 -2.89
C PRO A 140 16.78 11.65 -2.67
N ASP A 141 16.54 12.69 -1.90
CA ASP A 141 17.54 13.71 -1.55
C ASP A 141 18.14 14.52 -2.72
N MET A 142 17.55 14.38 -3.92
CA MET A 142 17.99 15.17 -5.07
C MET A 142 17.69 16.66 -4.83
N GLN A 143 18.70 17.49 -5.06
CA GLN A 143 18.55 18.95 -5.13
C GLN A 143 18.93 19.40 -6.53
N LYS A 144 17.96 19.86 -7.29
CA LYS A 144 18.17 20.33 -8.67
C LYS A 144 17.24 21.49 -8.97
N THR A 145 17.79 22.52 -9.56
CA THR A 145 16.98 23.60 -10.15
C THR A 145 17.01 23.43 -11.67
N LEU A 146 15.83 23.33 -12.25
CA LEU A 146 15.63 23.32 -13.69
C LEU A 146 15.17 24.72 -14.09
N GLU A 147 15.92 25.37 -14.94
CA GLU A 147 15.56 26.69 -15.48
C GLU A 147 15.44 26.55 -17.00
N SER A 148 14.27 26.88 -17.51
CA SER A 148 14.02 27.09 -18.94
C SER A 148 13.57 28.54 -19.16
N GLU A 149 13.49 28.99 -20.43
CA GLU A 149 12.98 30.33 -20.74
C GLU A 149 11.55 30.58 -20.22
N GLN A 150 10.80 29.51 -19.91
CA GLN A 150 9.39 29.59 -19.54
C GLN A 150 9.11 29.13 -18.12
N GLU A 151 10.03 28.44 -17.44
CA GLU A 151 9.76 27.81 -16.13
C GLU A 151 11.02 27.71 -15.28
N LYS A 152 10.84 27.93 -13.98
CA LYS A 152 11.82 27.59 -12.97
C LYS A 152 11.22 26.55 -12.02
N VAL A 153 11.77 25.34 -12.04
CA VAL A 153 11.35 24.23 -11.21
C VAL A 153 12.47 23.90 -10.23
N VAL A 154 12.19 24.02 -8.94
CA VAL A 154 13.13 23.63 -7.90
C VAL A 154 12.72 22.27 -7.35
N ILE A 155 13.57 21.27 -7.53
CA ILE A 155 13.41 19.94 -6.97
C ILE A 155 14.25 19.89 -5.70
N ALA A 156 13.61 19.69 -4.56
CA ALA A 156 14.26 19.57 -3.27
C ALA A 156 13.69 18.33 -2.53
N GLY A 157 14.40 17.21 -2.62
CA GLY A 157 13.94 15.94 -2.09
C GLY A 157 12.60 15.53 -2.70
N ASN A 158 11.57 15.42 -1.89
CA ASN A 158 10.21 15.04 -2.30
C ASN A 158 9.32 16.23 -2.71
N THR A 159 9.90 17.43 -2.86
CA THR A 159 9.14 18.62 -3.21
C THR A 159 9.55 19.10 -4.58
N VAL A 160 8.57 19.22 -5.48
CA VAL A 160 8.73 19.93 -6.75
C VAL A 160 8.10 21.31 -6.53
N ASP A 161 8.95 22.32 -6.36
CA ASP A 161 8.52 23.69 -6.08
C ASP A 161 8.63 24.55 -7.35
N TYR A 162 7.54 25.25 -7.63
CA TYR A 162 7.41 26.16 -8.78
C TYR A 162 7.56 27.62 -8.37
N THR A 163 8.05 27.87 -7.15
CA THR A 163 8.23 29.23 -6.64
C THR A 163 9.48 29.87 -7.23
N GLY A 164 9.36 31.04 -7.78
CA GLY A 164 10.49 31.84 -8.30
C GLY A 164 10.21 32.60 -9.57
N SER A 165 9.01 32.50 -10.08
CA SER A 165 8.53 33.31 -11.19
C SER A 165 7.42 34.25 -10.70
N ASP A 166 7.46 35.51 -11.12
CA ASP A 166 6.37 36.48 -10.88
C ASP A 166 5.03 35.80 -11.18
N GLU A 167 4.16 35.74 -10.14
CA GLU A 167 2.88 35.02 -10.15
C GLU A 167 1.97 35.34 -11.36
N ASN A 168 2.23 36.41 -12.09
CA ASN A 168 1.38 36.91 -13.18
C ASN A 168 1.98 36.79 -14.60
N SER A 169 3.23 36.40 -14.77
CA SER A 169 3.92 36.53 -16.07
C SER A 169 4.17 35.21 -16.82
N MET A 170 3.99 34.06 -16.22
CA MET A 170 4.30 32.78 -16.87
C MET A 170 3.07 31.95 -17.26
N PRO A 171 3.09 31.30 -18.44
CA PRO A 171 2.02 30.39 -18.84
C PRO A 171 1.91 29.22 -17.86
N VAL A 172 0.70 28.70 -17.66
CA VAL A 172 0.48 27.46 -16.90
C VAL A 172 0.84 26.29 -17.79
N SER A 173 1.87 25.58 -17.40
CA SER A 173 2.30 24.38 -18.09
C SER A 173 1.75 23.11 -17.44
N GLN A 174 1.64 22.04 -18.20
CA GLN A 174 1.24 20.73 -17.70
C GLN A 174 2.49 19.86 -17.54
N HIS A 175 2.66 19.33 -16.34
CA HIS A 175 3.70 18.36 -16.03
C HIS A 175 3.09 16.99 -15.79
N LEU A 176 3.91 15.96 -16.02
CA LEU A 176 3.56 14.59 -15.75
C LEU A 176 4.64 13.97 -14.87
N ILE A 177 4.23 13.40 -13.75
CA ILE A 177 5.13 12.58 -12.93
C ILE A 177 4.72 11.12 -13.06
N ARG A 178 5.71 10.24 -13.24
CA ARG A 178 5.57 8.80 -13.37
C ARG A 178 6.41 8.07 -12.36
N THR A 179 5.84 7.04 -11.76
CA THR A 179 6.57 6.09 -10.92
C THR A 179 6.75 4.79 -11.72
N PRO A 180 7.97 4.25 -11.82
CA PRO A 180 8.20 2.96 -12.47
C PRO A 180 7.71 1.80 -11.60
N CYS A 181 7.81 0.57 -12.10
CA CYS A 181 7.67 -0.62 -11.28
C CYS A 181 8.65 -0.58 -10.11
N GLY A 182 8.19 -0.91 -8.90
CA GLY A 182 8.97 -0.78 -7.66
C GLY A 182 9.31 0.65 -7.26
N GLY A 183 8.77 1.67 -7.93
CA GLY A 183 8.97 3.07 -7.60
C GLY A 183 7.80 3.66 -6.83
N GLU A 184 8.06 4.43 -5.82
CA GLU A 184 7.08 5.30 -5.14
C GLU A 184 7.61 6.73 -5.11
N TYR A 185 6.72 7.69 -5.07
CA TYR A 185 7.14 9.08 -4.93
C TYR A 185 6.07 9.93 -4.23
N SER A 186 6.51 10.93 -3.50
CA SER A 186 5.60 11.92 -2.90
C SER A 186 5.97 13.33 -3.35
N LEU A 187 4.97 14.14 -3.63
CA LEU A 187 5.18 15.53 -4.03
C LEU A 187 4.16 16.45 -3.38
N THR A 188 4.53 17.73 -3.32
CA THR A 188 3.62 18.80 -2.90
C THR A 188 3.29 19.65 -4.11
N LEU A 189 1.99 19.78 -4.42
CA LEU A 189 1.50 20.61 -5.51
C LEU A 189 1.55 22.09 -5.14
N ALA A 190 1.39 22.96 -6.14
CA ALA A 190 1.49 24.41 -5.97
C ALA A 190 0.48 25.03 -4.98
N ASP A 191 -0.65 24.37 -4.74
CA ASP A 191 -1.63 24.78 -3.74
C ASP A 191 -1.30 24.29 -2.32
N GLY A 192 -0.26 23.46 -2.17
CA GLY A 192 0.15 22.83 -0.93
C GLY A 192 -0.54 21.49 -0.65
N THR A 193 -1.29 20.95 -1.62
CA THR A 193 -1.81 19.57 -1.58
C THR A 193 -0.65 18.58 -1.66
N LYS A 194 -0.65 17.58 -0.79
CA LYS A 194 0.34 16.51 -0.82
C LYS A 194 -0.22 15.30 -1.55
N VAL A 195 0.61 14.68 -2.37
CA VAL A 195 0.26 13.50 -3.14
C VAL A 195 1.35 12.45 -2.96
N TRP A 196 0.95 11.23 -2.67
CA TRP A 196 1.81 10.04 -2.71
C TRP A 196 1.39 9.22 -3.92
N LEU A 197 2.33 8.88 -4.77
CA LEU A 197 2.15 8.04 -5.93
C LEU A 197 2.71 6.65 -5.65
N ASN A 198 1.90 5.64 -5.85
CA ASN A 198 2.29 4.24 -5.74
C ASN A 198 3.03 3.79 -7.01
N ALA A 199 3.56 2.58 -7.02
CA ALA A 199 4.26 2.00 -8.17
C ALA A 199 3.39 1.99 -9.43
N MET A 200 4.04 2.17 -10.62
CA MET A 200 3.38 2.17 -11.93
C MET A 200 2.24 3.19 -12.06
N SER A 201 2.40 4.37 -11.48
CA SER A 201 1.37 5.41 -11.47
C SER A 201 1.83 6.66 -12.21
N GLU A 202 0.86 7.39 -12.76
CA GLU A 202 1.07 8.64 -13.48
C GLU A 202 0.13 9.72 -12.94
N LEU A 203 0.68 10.88 -12.64
CA LEU A 203 -0.09 12.07 -12.26
C LEU A 203 0.25 13.21 -13.21
N LYS A 204 -0.78 13.70 -13.92
CA LYS A 204 -0.66 14.90 -14.74
C LYS A 204 -1.30 16.07 -14.00
N TYR A 205 -0.55 17.14 -13.84
CA TYR A 205 -0.95 18.30 -13.05
C TYR A 205 -0.38 19.60 -13.63
N PRO A 206 -1.07 20.72 -13.42
CA PRO A 206 -0.57 22.03 -13.85
C PRO A 206 0.49 22.55 -12.86
N THR A 207 1.48 23.28 -13.37
CA THR A 207 2.50 23.95 -12.54
C THR A 207 1.89 24.95 -11.53
N ARG A 208 0.69 25.45 -11.84
CA ARG A 208 -0.13 26.31 -10.95
C ARG A 208 -1.62 26.08 -11.23
N PHE A 209 -2.43 26.23 -10.20
CA PHE A 209 -3.89 26.19 -10.34
C PHE A 209 -4.44 27.59 -10.58
N ASN A 210 -4.67 27.94 -11.84
CA ASN A 210 -5.30 29.18 -12.22
C ASN A 210 -6.81 29.01 -12.37
N GLY A 211 -7.58 29.95 -11.85
CA GLY A 211 -9.04 29.93 -11.92
C GLY A 211 -9.71 29.36 -10.66
N ASN A 212 -10.98 28.97 -10.81
CA ASN A 212 -11.86 28.60 -9.71
C ASN A 212 -11.82 27.12 -9.33
N THR A 213 -10.95 26.33 -9.96
CA THR A 213 -10.81 24.89 -9.70
C THR A 213 -9.35 24.47 -9.71
N ARG A 214 -9.07 23.39 -9.00
CA ARG A 214 -7.78 22.70 -8.98
C ARG A 214 -7.99 21.32 -9.58
N CYS A 215 -7.35 21.01 -10.70
CA CYS A 215 -7.60 19.77 -11.44
C CYS A 215 -6.29 19.05 -11.74
N VAL A 216 -6.31 17.72 -11.49
CA VAL A 216 -5.24 16.79 -11.84
C VAL A 216 -5.84 15.55 -12.53
N GLU A 217 -5.03 14.82 -13.29
CA GLU A 217 -5.43 13.56 -13.92
C GLU A 217 -4.56 12.44 -13.37
N LEU A 218 -5.17 11.32 -12.96
CA LEU A 218 -4.49 10.17 -12.36
C LEU A 218 -4.69 8.91 -13.20
N LYS A 219 -3.62 8.16 -13.38
CA LYS A 219 -3.60 6.74 -13.74
C LYS A 219 -2.77 6.00 -12.71
N GLY A 220 -3.19 4.78 -12.34
CA GLY A 220 -2.53 4.02 -11.28
C GLY A 220 -3.09 4.35 -9.90
N GLU A 221 -2.27 4.41 -8.87
CA GLU A 221 -2.71 4.61 -7.49
C GLU A 221 -2.03 5.81 -6.84
N ALA A 222 -2.84 6.64 -6.20
CA ALA A 222 -2.36 7.78 -5.43
C ALA A 222 -3.20 8.05 -4.19
N PHE A 223 -2.51 8.48 -3.14
CA PHE A 223 -3.13 9.05 -1.95
C PHE A 223 -2.99 10.56 -1.97
N PHE A 224 -4.09 11.23 -1.69
CA PHE A 224 -4.17 12.69 -1.67
C PHE A 224 -4.47 13.20 -0.26
N GLU A 225 -3.69 14.16 0.21
CA GLU A 225 -4.00 15.02 1.35
C GLU A 225 -4.24 16.43 0.82
N VAL A 226 -5.50 16.70 0.44
CA VAL A 226 -5.87 17.93 -0.25
C VAL A 226 -5.96 19.08 0.74
N LYS A 227 -5.23 20.17 0.44
CA LYS A 227 -5.31 21.39 1.22
C LYS A 227 -6.72 21.97 1.19
N PRO A 228 -7.35 22.27 2.34
CA PRO A 228 -8.69 22.82 2.41
C PRO A 228 -8.81 24.16 1.67
N ASP A 229 -9.75 24.24 0.72
CA ASP A 229 -10.13 25.46 0.02
C ASP A 229 -11.56 25.29 -0.53
N ALA A 230 -12.52 25.86 0.19
CA ALA A 230 -13.94 25.74 -0.17
C ALA A 230 -14.32 26.56 -1.41
N GLN A 231 -13.52 27.56 -1.79
CA GLN A 231 -13.79 28.42 -2.94
C GLN A 231 -13.26 27.83 -4.24
N ARG A 232 -12.22 26.99 -4.17
CA ARG A 232 -11.60 26.32 -5.31
C ARG A 232 -11.58 24.81 -5.10
N PRO A 233 -12.65 24.10 -5.51
CA PRO A 233 -12.70 22.65 -5.42
C PRO A 233 -11.50 21.98 -6.10
N PHE A 234 -11.06 20.85 -5.55
CA PHE A 234 -10.02 20.03 -6.14
C PHE A 234 -10.66 18.84 -6.85
N TYR A 235 -10.23 18.56 -8.07
CA TYR A 235 -10.72 17.50 -8.92
C TYR A 235 -9.61 16.53 -9.26
N VAL A 236 -9.86 15.24 -9.07
CA VAL A 236 -9.04 14.16 -9.64
C VAL A 236 -9.84 13.52 -10.76
N LYS A 237 -9.32 13.59 -11.99
CA LYS A 237 -9.91 12.92 -13.15
C LYS A 237 -9.38 11.51 -13.25
N ILE A 238 -10.29 10.55 -13.42
CA ILE A 238 -10.03 9.13 -13.52
C ILE A 238 -10.96 8.60 -14.61
N ASP A 239 -10.44 8.17 -15.74
CA ASP A 239 -11.29 7.69 -16.84
C ASP A 239 -12.42 8.69 -17.17
N ASN A 240 -13.65 8.21 -17.02
CA ASN A 240 -14.87 8.99 -17.24
C ASN A 240 -15.45 9.60 -15.95
N TYR A 241 -14.70 9.61 -14.86
CA TYR A 241 -15.17 10.13 -13.58
C TYR A 241 -14.33 11.32 -13.11
N GLU A 242 -15.00 12.21 -12.40
CA GLU A 242 -14.37 13.31 -11.66
C GLU A 242 -14.64 13.13 -10.18
N VAL A 243 -13.55 13.03 -9.40
CA VAL A 243 -13.57 12.99 -7.93
C VAL A 243 -13.35 14.39 -7.40
N LYS A 244 -14.38 15.02 -6.84
CA LYS A 244 -14.39 16.38 -6.34
C LYS A 244 -14.28 16.41 -4.82
N VAL A 245 -13.37 17.23 -4.30
CA VAL A 245 -13.16 17.43 -2.87
C VAL A 245 -12.87 18.90 -2.54
N LEU A 246 -13.03 19.30 -1.26
CA LEU A 246 -12.75 20.64 -0.78
C LEU A 246 -11.57 20.71 0.21
N GLY A 247 -11.18 19.58 0.78
CA GLY A 247 -10.12 19.43 1.79
C GLY A 247 -10.27 18.07 2.47
N THR A 248 -9.65 17.07 1.90
CA THR A 248 -10.02 15.67 2.10
C THR A 248 -8.77 14.81 2.00
N SER A 249 -8.70 13.74 2.81
CA SER A 249 -7.69 12.71 2.69
C SER A 249 -8.32 11.43 2.13
N PHE A 250 -7.87 10.97 0.98
CA PHE A 250 -8.46 9.83 0.27
C PHE A 250 -7.44 9.12 -0.63
N ASN A 251 -7.66 7.83 -0.87
CA ASN A 251 -6.91 7.02 -1.81
C ASN A 251 -7.72 6.78 -3.09
N VAL A 252 -7.05 6.80 -4.21
CA VAL A 252 -7.60 6.44 -5.52
C VAL A 252 -6.72 5.35 -6.10
N LYS A 253 -7.30 4.21 -6.50
CA LYS A 253 -6.65 3.12 -7.21
C LYS A 253 -7.34 2.95 -8.56
N ALA A 254 -6.66 3.30 -9.65
CA ALA A 254 -7.21 3.32 -11.00
C ALA A 254 -6.16 2.90 -12.05
N TYR A 255 -5.62 1.69 -11.90
CA TYR A 255 -4.71 1.11 -12.89
C TYR A 255 -5.49 0.69 -14.14
N ASP A 256 -4.93 0.94 -15.33
CA ASP A 256 -5.59 0.62 -16.61
C ASP A 256 -5.76 -0.89 -16.84
N ASP A 257 -4.94 -1.72 -16.19
CA ASP A 257 -4.94 -3.18 -16.23
C ASP A 257 -5.85 -3.84 -15.18
N ASP A 258 -6.45 -3.07 -14.25
CA ASP A 258 -7.45 -3.58 -13.30
C ASP A 258 -8.86 -3.53 -13.92
N ASP A 259 -9.69 -4.56 -13.66
CA ASP A 259 -11.10 -4.61 -14.10
C ASP A 259 -11.98 -3.55 -13.44
N SER A 260 -11.51 -2.96 -12.36
CA SER A 260 -12.23 -1.93 -11.60
C SER A 260 -11.27 -0.85 -11.10
N TRP A 261 -11.82 0.31 -10.78
CA TRP A 261 -11.11 1.34 -10.04
C TRP A 261 -11.86 1.66 -8.75
N ALA A 262 -11.15 2.21 -7.77
CA ALA A 262 -11.72 2.46 -6.45
C ALA A 262 -11.26 3.79 -5.86
N THR A 263 -12.18 4.43 -5.09
CA THR A 263 -11.86 5.59 -4.27
C THR A 263 -12.21 5.29 -2.81
N THR A 264 -11.23 5.40 -1.91
CA THR A 264 -11.39 5.14 -0.48
C THR A 264 -11.24 6.43 0.30
N LEU A 265 -12.26 6.81 1.05
CA LEU A 265 -12.29 8.05 1.82
C LEU A 265 -11.86 7.84 3.27
N CYS A 266 -10.78 8.54 3.68
CA CYS A 266 -10.30 8.53 5.06
C CYS A 266 -10.89 9.68 5.88
N ILE A 267 -10.76 10.93 5.40
CA ILE A 267 -11.19 12.13 6.14
C ILE A 267 -11.85 13.10 5.17
N GLY A 268 -12.95 13.72 5.58
CA GLY A 268 -13.64 14.76 4.83
C GLY A 268 -14.83 14.24 4.05
N LYS A 269 -14.98 14.66 2.79
CA LYS A 269 -16.10 14.34 1.91
C LYS A 269 -15.61 14.25 0.47
N VAL A 270 -16.08 13.26 -0.24
CA VAL A 270 -15.83 13.05 -1.67
C VAL A 270 -17.16 13.06 -2.42
N GLU A 271 -17.22 13.78 -3.53
CA GLU A 271 -18.28 13.71 -4.53
C GLU A 271 -17.68 13.15 -5.83
N MET A 272 -18.15 11.99 -6.27
CA MET A 272 -17.73 11.35 -7.51
C MET A 272 -18.83 11.55 -8.55
N THR A 273 -18.48 12.06 -9.71
CA THR A 273 -19.44 12.34 -10.79
C THR A 273 -18.99 11.65 -12.08
N ASP A 274 -19.87 10.89 -12.69
CA ASP A 274 -19.68 10.39 -14.05
C ASP A 274 -19.86 11.55 -15.04
N VAL A 275 -18.87 11.78 -15.90
CA VAL A 275 -18.88 12.92 -16.83
C VAL A 275 -19.92 12.77 -17.96
N HIS A 276 -20.36 11.54 -18.25
CA HIS A 276 -21.33 11.25 -19.30
C HIS A 276 -22.76 11.27 -18.79
N THR A 277 -23.04 10.54 -17.70
CA THR A 277 -24.40 10.43 -17.15
C THR A 277 -24.76 11.60 -16.24
N ARG A 278 -23.74 12.30 -15.70
CA ARG A 278 -23.90 13.35 -14.67
C ARG A 278 -24.44 12.82 -13.35
N GLU A 279 -24.47 11.53 -13.16
CA GLU A 279 -24.81 10.93 -11.88
C GLU A 279 -23.68 11.14 -10.89
N SER A 280 -24.03 11.50 -9.66
CA SER A 280 -23.06 11.77 -8.59
C SER A 280 -23.29 10.85 -7.41
N ILE A 281 -22.20 10.39 -6.84
CA ILE A 281 -22.15 9.55 -5.64
C ILE A 281 -21.33 10.28 -4.58
N GLU A 282 -21.88 10.34 -3.38
CA GLU A 282 -21.22 10.94 -2.23
C GLU A 282 -20.61 9.86 -1.33
N LEU A 283 -19.34 9.99 -0.97
CA LEU A 283 -18.67 9.14 0.00
C LEU A 283 -18.51 9.83 1.34
N LEU A 284 -18.73 9.07 2.38
CA LEU A 284 -18.44 9.41 3.78
C LEU A 284 -17.15 8.73 4.25
N PRO A 285 -16.49 9.23 5.30
CA PRO A 285 -15.32 8.60 5.86
C PRO A 285 -15.53 7.12 6.22
N GLY A 286 -14.52 6.27 5.97
CA GLY A 286 -14.61 4.83 6.18
C GLY A 286 -15.32 4.08 5.06
N ARG A 287 -15.63 4.74 3.93
CA ARG A 287 -16.26 4.10 2.76
C ARG A 287 -15.36 4.09 1.54
N GLN A 288 -15.57 3.07 0.73
CA GLN A 288 -14.94 2.90 -0.58
C GLN A 288 -16.03 2.76 -1.64
N ALA A 289 -15.88 3.51 -2.72
CA ALA A 289 -16.60 3.26 -3.96
C ALA A 289 -15.71 2.45 -4.91
N VAL A 290 -16.25 1.37 -5.45
CA VAL A 290 -15.61 0.52 -6.46
C VAL A 290 -16.45 0.60 -7.73
N CYS A 291 -15.84 1.00 -8.83
CA CYS A 291 -16.47 1.08 -10.13
C CYS A 291 -15.96 -0.05 -11.03
N ASP A 292 -16.84 -0.89 -11.48
CA ASP A 292 -16.57 -1.90 -12.50
C ASP A 292 -16.45 -1.23 -13.87
N ARG A 293 -15.31 -1.41 -14.56
CA ARG A 293 -15.02 -0.73 -15.83
C ARG A 293 -15.86 -1.24 -16.99
N GLN A 294 -16.33 -2.49 -16.93
CA GLN A 294 -17.10 -3.11 -18.01
C GLN A 294 -18.57 -2.69 -17.96
N THR A 295 -19.13 -2.65 -16.74
CA THR A 295 -20.55 -2.36 -16.54
C THR A 295 -20.84 -0.90 -16.20
N GLY A 296 -19.84 -0.16 -15.70
CA GLY A 296 -19.99 1.18 -15.14
C GLY A 296 -20.70 1.19 -13.78
N ASN A 297 -21.02 0.03 -13.20
CA ASN A 297 -21.69 -0.04 -11.92
C ASN A 297 -20.74 0.39 -10.78
N VAL A 298 -21.26 1.23 -9.88
CA VAL A 298 -20.52 1.69 -8.71
C VAL A 298 -21.13 1.08 -7.46
N GLU A 299 -20.33 0.32 -6.72
CA GLU A 299 -20.67 -0.24 -5.41
C GLU A 299 -19.99 0.59 -4.31
N VAL A 300 -20.76 0.96 -3.28
CA VAL A 300 -20.22 1.65 -2.09
C VAL A 300 -20.29 0.73 -0.90
N LYS A 301 -19.13 0.47 -0.29
CA LYS A 301 -19.00 -0.41 0.88
C LYS A 301 -18.25 0.28 2.02
N GLU A 302 -18.53 -0.16 3.25
CA GLU A 302 -17.77 0.23 4.43
C GLU A 302 -16.48 -0.59 4.51
N VAL A 303 -15.34 0.06 4.77
CA VAL A 303 -14.03 -0.57 4.75
C VAL A 303 -13.14 -0.05 5.89
N ASP A 304 -12.17 -0.87 6.28
CA ASP A 304 -11.01 -0.38 7.03
C ASP A 304 -10.07 0.35 6.06
N THR A 305 -9.99 1.67 6.18
CA THR A 305 -9.18 2.51 5.29
C THR A 305 -7.69 2.20 5.38
N GLU A 306 -7.20 1.64 6.49
CA GLU A 306 -5.82 1.23 6.67
C GLU A 306 -5.39 0.16 5.65
N LEU A 307 -6.30 -0.69 5.19
CA LEU A 307 -6.02 -1.69 4.15
C LEU A 307 -5.61 -1.05 2.81
N PHE A 308 -6.09 0.17 2.56
CA PHE A 308 -5.90 0.89 1.29
C PHE A 308 -4.89 2.03 1.37
N THR A 309 -4.37 2.32 2.56
CA THR A 309 -3.44 3.44 2.78
C THR A 309 -2.13 3.02 3.44
N ALA A 310 -2.00 1.78 3.90
CA ALA A 310 -0.80 1.27 4.57
C ALA A 310 0.45 1.33 3.66
N TRP A 311 0.26 1.23 2.33
CA TRP A 311 1.33 1.30 1.34
C TRP A 311 2.13 2.61 1.42
N ILE A 312 1.52 3.73 1.86
CA ILE A 312 2.21 5.02 2.05
C ILE A 312 3.37 4.90 3.06
N ARG A 313 3.28 3.90 3.95
CA ARG A 313 4.31 3.60 4.97
C ARG A 313 5.17 2.40 4.58
N GLY A 314 5.03 1.91 3.34
CA GLY A 314 5.75 0.71 2.87
C GLY A 314 5.19 -0.60 3.43
N GLU A 315 3.93 -0.63 3.88
CA GLU A 315 3.26 -1.82 4.42
C GLU A 315 2.19 -2.32 3.45
N PHE A 316 2.13 -3.63 3.26
CA PHE A 316 1.00 -4.27 2.58
C PHE A 316 0.08 -4.92 3.61
N ARG A 317 -1.19 -4.61 3.53
CA ARG A 317 -2.24 -5.19 4.37
C ARG A 317 -3.29 -5.82 3.49
N PHE A 318 -3.57 -7.08 3.73
CA PHE A 318 -4.54 -7.85 2.98
C PHE A 318 -5.58 -8.41 3.94
N ASP A 319 -6.86 -8.29 3.59
CA ASP A 319 -7.96 -8.89 4.32
C ASP A 319 -8.89 -9.58 3.33
N ASN A 320 -8.97 -10.90 3.43
CA ASN A 320 -9.77 -11.74 2.53
C ASN A 320 -9.54 -11.48 1.03
N THR A 321 -8.29 -11.13 0.68
CA THR A 321 -7.85 -10.81 -0.68
C THR A 321 -7.43 -12.09 -1.39
N SER A 322 -7.80 -12.27 -2.65
CA SER A 322 -7.41 -13.44 -3.44
C SER A 322 -5.90 -13.47 -3.67
N VAL A 323 -5.36 -14.67 -3.86
CA VAL A 323 -3.91 -14.85 -4.12
C VAL A 323 -3.52 -14.17 -5.43
N GLU A 324 -4.37 -14.23 -6.44
CA GLU A 324 -4.19 -13.57 -7.74
C GLU A 324 -4.09 -12.05 -7.59
N GLU A 325 -4.96 -11.46 -6.78
CA GLU A 325 -4.95 -10.02 -6.51
C GLU A 325 -3.70 -9.61 -5.71
N ILE A 326 -3.29 -10.42 -4.73
CA ILE A 326 -2.03 -10.19 -3.99
C ILE A 326 -0.85 -10.21 -4.96
N PHE A 327 -0.76 -11.18 -5.88
CA PHE A 327 0.30 -11.23 -6.87
C PHE A 327 0.28 -10.01 -7.81
N THR A 328 -0.88 -9.57 -8.26
CA THR A 328 -1.02 -8.38 -9.09
C THR A 328 -0.50 -7.13 -8.38
N ILE A 329 -0.81 -6.96 -7.10
CA ILE A 329 -0.29 -5.85 -6.29
C ILE A 329 1.24 -5.96 -6.15
N LEU A 330 1.76 -7.14 -5.80
CA LEU A 330 3.19 -7.35 -5.59
C LEU A 330 4.00 -7.22 -6.88
N GLN A 331 3.48 -7.63 -8.04
CA GLN A 331 4.14 -7.44 -9.34
C GLN A 331 4.38 -5.97 -9.69
N ARG A 332 3.57 -5.04 -9.18
CA ARG A 332 3.81 -3.60 -9.37
C ARG A 332 4.96 -3.08 -8.52
N TRP A 333 5.30 -3.78 -7.43
CA TRP A 333 6.35 -3.40 -6.49
C TRP A 333 7.67 -4.15 -6.73
N TYR A 334 7.58 -5.35 -7.29
CA TYR A 334 8.74 -6.23 -7.48
C TYR A 334 8.80 -6.68 -8.94
N HIS A 335 10.00 -6.61 -9.50
CA HIS A 335 10.30 -7.13 -10.84
C HIS A 335 10.38 -8.66 -10.86
#